data_652bf91c96cfa02e7c99dc0460bbaa3d
#
_entry.id   652bf91c96cfa02e7c99dc0460bbaa3d
#
_cell.length_a   1.000
_cell.length_b   1.000
_cell.length_c   1.000
_cell.angle_alpha   90.00
_cell.angle_beta   90.00
_cell.angle_gamma   90.00
#
_symmetry.space_group_name_H-M   'P 1'
#
loop_
_entity.id
_entity.type
_entity.pdbx_description
1 polymer ?
#
loop_
_entity_poly.entity_id
_entity_poly.type
_entity_poly.pdbx_seq_one_letter_code
_entity_poly.pdbx_strand_id
1 'polypeptide(L)'
;MRLFLIVAFIFLAIVYAATSSEINIVLQDIFSPGQSASTEHGWNLILVNSEYKVPRDWDIELTELSNGQSVDGRIYPELQQMFDDMRAQGIYPVVASGYRTAKKQQELMDEKIEELKAQGYSSSEAKTEARRWVSVVGYSEHQTGLAVDINADGVKSTGNQVYEWLAENAWQYGFILRYPSDKQDITGTAYEPWHYRYVGKDDAEVIYRQGVCLEEYIATLN
;
A
#
# COMPACT_ATOMS: atom_id res chain seq x y z
N MET A 1 -10.95 -45.43 -15.80
CA MET A 1 -10.88 -44.43 -16.90
C MET A 1 -11.64 -43.12 -16.62
N ARG A 2 -12.87 -43.15 -16.08
CA ARG A 2 -13.65 -41.92 -15.82
C ARG A 2 -13.06 -41.02 -14.70
N LEU A 3 -12.43 -41.60 -13.69
CA LEU A 3 -11.86 -40.81 -12.57
C LEU A 3 -10.61 -40.01 -12.97
N PHE A 4 -9.76 -40.59 -13.86
CA PHE A 4 -8.56 -39.92 -14.38
C PHE A 4 -8.91 -38.71 -15.28
N LEU A 5 -10.01 -38.78 -16.03
CA LEU A 5 -10.47 -37.69 -16.88
C LEU A 5 -10.99 -36.51 -16.06
N ILE A 6 -11.68 -36.77 -14.94
CA ILE A 6 -12.20 -35.72 -14.06
C ILE A 6 -11.05 -34.96 -13.36
N VAL A 7 -10.03 -35.66 -12.87
CA VAL A 7 -8.87 -35.04 -12.23
C VAL A 7 -8.07 -34.22 -13.25
N ALA A 8 -7.89 -34.69 -14.48
CA ALA A 8 -7.23 -33.94 -15.54
C ALA A 8 -8.00 -32.67 -15.95
N PHE A 9 -9.35 -32.73 -15.99
CA PHE A 9 -10.19 -31.57 -16.29
C PHE A 9 -10.14 -30.51 -15.17
N ILE A 10 -10.13 -30.95 -13.90
CA ILE A 10 -10.01 -30.05 -12.75
C ILE A 10 -8.63 -29.38 -12.74
N PHE A 11 -7.56 -30.14 -13.03
CA PHE A 11 -6.20 -29.58 -13.09
C PHE A 11 -6.05 -28.60 -14.27
N LEU A 12 -6.62 -28.91 -15.42
CA LEU A 12 -6.62 -28.01 -16.59
C LEU A 12 -7.42 -26.72 -16.33
N ALA A 13 -8.55 -26.83 -15.62
CA ALA A 13 -9.37 -25.70 -15.26
C ALA A 13 -8.68 -24.78 -14.22
N ILE A 14 -7.95 -25.34 -13.25
CA ILE A 14 -7.19 -24.58 -12.27
C ILE A 14 -6.00 -23.88 -12.93
N VAL A 15 -5.28 -24.54 -13.82
CA VAL A 15 -4.18 -23.96 -14.60
C VAL A 15 -4.69 -22.87 -15.54
N TYR A 16 -5.83 -23.08 -16.20
CA TYR A 16 -6.46 -22.08 -17.07
C TYR A 16 -6.97 -20.87 -16.29
N ALA A 17 -7.54 -21.06 -15.10
CA ALA A 17 -7.97 -19.96 -14.24
C ALA A 17 -6.78 -19.14 -13.70
N ALA A 18 -5.68 -19.81 -13.33
CA ALA A 18 -4.46 -19.12 -12.89
C ALA A 18 -3.82 -18.32 -14.04
N THR A 19 -3.70 -18.91 -15.24
CA THR A 19 -3.15 -18.19 -16.41
C THR A 19 -4.05 -17.07 -16.90
N SER A 20 -5.38 -17.22 -16.82
CA SER A 20 -6.31 -16.16 -17.20
C SER A 20 -6.29 -14.99 -16.20
N SER A 21 -6.05 -15.26 -14.92
CA SER A 21 -5.87 -14.21 -13.90
C SER A 21 -4.60 -13.40 -14.16
N GLU A 22 -3.48 -14.07 -14.46
CA GLU A 22 -2.22 -13.38 -14.78
C GLU A 22 -2.31 -12.61 -16.11
N ILE A 23 -2.95 -13.19 -17.13
CA ILE A 23 -3.20 -12.52 -18.40
C ILE A 23 -4.11 -11.30 -18.21
N ASN A 24 -5.16 -11.39 -17.39
CA ASN A 24 -6.03 -10.25 -17.09
C ASN A 24 -5.30 -9.13 -16.34
N ILE A 25 -4.41 -9.46 -15.39
CA ILE A 25 -3.56 -8.46 -14.71
C ILE A 25 -2.67 -7.75 -15.73
N VAL A 26 -2.00 -8.51 -16.61
CA VAL A 26 -1.15 -7.94 -17.66
C VAL A 26 -1.95 -7.10 -18.65
N LEU A 27 -3.14 -7.55 -19.06
CA LEU A 27 -4.01 -6.79 -19.96
C LEU A 27 -4.54 -5.52 -19.31
N GLN A 28 -4.94 -5.55 -18.04
CA GLN A 28 -5.35 -4.34 -17.32
C GLN A 28 -4.20 -3.33 -17.26
N ASP A 29 -2.97 -3.79 -17.02
CA ASP A 29 -1.80 -2.93 -17.00
C ASP A 29 -1.48 -2.32 -18.38
N ILE A 30 -1.70 -3.07 -19.48
CA ILE A 30 -1.51 -2.58 -20.86
C ILE A 30 -2.60 -1.57 -21.27
N PHE A 31 -3.85 -1.78 -20.85
CA PHE A 31 -5.01 -0.96 -21.24
C PHE A 31 -5.40 0.14 -20.25
N SER A 32 -4.77 0.21 -19.07
CA SER A 32 -5.02 1.31 -18.14
C SER A 32 -4.29 2.58 -18.61
N PRO A 33 -5.00 3.68 -18.79
CA PRO A 33 -4.44 4.92 -19.36
C PRO A 33 -3.57 5.72 -18.37
N GLY A 34 -3.31 5.21 -17.15
CA GLY A 34 -2.54 5.96 -16.14
C GLY A 34 -1.10 6.22 -16.56
N GLN A 35 -0.62 7.37 -16.17
CA GLN A 35 0.77 7.78 -16.39
C GLN A 35 1.70 6.98 -15.45
N SER A 36 2.95 6.75 -15.88
CA SER A 36 3.98 6.22 -14.98
C SER A 36 4.40 7.31 -14.00
N ALA A 37 4.55 6.95 -12.72
CA ALA A 37 5.09 7.88 -11.74
C ALA A 37 6.50 8.31 -12.12
N SER A 38 6.82 9.60 -11.90
CA SER A 38 8.14 10.16 -12.19
C SER A 38 9.08 9.95 -11.00
N THR A 39 10.35 9.70 -11.29
CA THR A 39 11.45 9.68 -10.32
C THR A 39 12.30 10.97 -10.37
N GLU A 40 11.81 12.02 -11.01
CA GLU A 40 12.52 13.28 -11.21
C GLU A 40 12.96 13.92 -9.88
N HIS A 41 12.12 13.82 -8.86
CA HIS A 41 12.41 14.34 -7.51
C HIS A 41 13.09 13.30 -6.58
N GLY A 42 13.53 12.17 -7.13
CA GLY A 42 14.17 11.09 -6.39
C GLY A 42 13.28 9.85 -6.20
N TRP A 43 13.90 8.74 -5.86
CA TRP A 43 13.21 7.45 -5.67
C TRP A 43 12.20 7.48 -4.51
N ASN A 44 12.46 8.27 -3.47
CA ASN A 44 11.61 8.38 -2.28
C ASN A 44 10.39 9.28 -2.51
N LEU A 45 10.41 10.16 -3.49
CA LEU A 45 9.33 11.10 -3.80
C LEU A 45 8.46 10.70 -4.98
N ILE A 46 8.54 9.45 -5.48
CA ILE A 46 7.64 9.02 -6.54
C ILE A 46 6.18 9.09 -6.06
N LEU A 47 5.33 9.74 -6.84
CA LEU A 47 3.90 9.84 -6.56
C LEU A 47 3.17 8.67 -7.22
N VAL A 48 2.74 7.70 -6.43
CA VAL A 48 1.90 6.59 -6.86
C VAL A 48 0.51 6.77 -6.27
N ASN A 49 -0.51 6.89 -7.12
CA ASN A 49 -1.90 7.07 -6.70
C ASN A 49 -2.86 6.64 -7.83
N SER A 50 -4.14 7.04 -7.81
CA SER A 50 -5.12 6.64 -8.84
C SER A 50 -4.79 7.10 -10.26
N GLU A 51 -3.88 8.06 -10.45
CA GLU A 51 -3.48 8.63 -11.74
C GLU A 51 -2.11 8.15 -12.20
N TYR A 52 -1.20 7.91 -11.26
CA TYR A 52 0.20 7.58 -11.50
C TYR A 52 0.53 6.17 -11.05
N LYS A 53 0.97 5.34 -11.98
CA LYS A 53 1.37 3.95 -11.75
C LYS A 53 2.78 3.83 -11.23
N VAL A 54 3.03 2.77 -10.49
CA VAL A 54 4.39 2.27 -10.23
C VAL A 54 5.10 2.06 -11.56
N PRO A 55 6.33 2.61 -11.75
CA PRO A 55 7.10 2.40 -12.97
C PRO A 55 7.34 0.90 -13.22
N ARG A 56 7.33 0.50 -14.51
CA ARG A 56 7.55 -0.92 -14.88
C ARG A 56 8.96 -1.41 -14.55
N ASP A 57 9.91 -0.50 -14.56
CA ASP A 57 11.33 -0.69 -14.25
C ASP A 57 11.67 -0.28 -12.82
N TRP A 58 10.64 -0.23 -11.93
CA TRP A 58 10.86 0.07 -10.53
C TRP A 58 11.78 -0.95 -9.89
N ASP A 59 12.99 -0.49 -9.55
CA ASP A 59 14.01 -1.32 -8.93
C ASP A 59 13.83 -1.33 -7.41
N ILE A 60 13.69 -2.54 -6.85
CA ILE A 60 13.42 -2.76 -5.43
C ILE A 60 14.21 -3.96 -4.92
N GLU A 61 15.00 -3.74 -3.90
CA GLU A 61 15.61 -4.81 -3.11
C GLU A 61 14.85 -4.94 -1.79
N LEU A 62 14.17 -6.08 -1.61
CA LEU A 62 13.32 -6.31 -0.46
C LEU A 62 14.12 -6.81 0.74
N THR A 63 13.84 -6.22 1.90
CA THR A 63 14.26 -6.71 3.22
C THR A 63 13.07 -7.35 3.92
N GLU A 64 13.19 -8.62 4.30
CA GLU A 64 12.18 -9.35 5.06
C GLU A 64 12.25 -8.98 6.53
N LEU A 65 11.09 -8.68 7.12
CA LEU A 65 10.91 -8.39 8.54
C LEU A 65 10.65 -9.68 9.34
N SER A 66 10.87 -9.64 10.65
CA SER A 66 10.72 -10.81 11.54
C SER A 66 9.34 -11.45 11.54
N ASN A 67 8.32 -10.77 11.06
CA ASN A 67 6.94 -11.26 10.96
C ASN A 67 6.55 -11.69 9.52
N GLY A 68 7.52 -11.83 8.61
CA GLY A 68 7.33 -12.28 7.23
C GLY A 68 6.81 -11.21 6.27
N GLN A 69 6.61 -9.97 6.74
CA GLN A 69 6.38 -8.83 5.84
C GLN A 69 7.70 -8.40 5.21
N SER A 70 7.65 -7.69 4.10
CA SER A 70 8.84 -7.15 3.44
C SER A 70 8.68 -5.67 3.13
N VAL A 71 9.77 -4.96 3.09
CA VAL A 71 9.83 -3.54 2.69
C VAL A 71 11.03 -3.32 1.76
N ASP A 72 11.07 -2.18 1.08
CA ASP A 72 12.28 -1.75 0.39
C ASP A 72 13.43 -1.62 1.40
N GLY A 73 14.57 -2.24 1.10
CA GLY A 73 15.73 -2.26 2.01
C GLY A 73 16.25 -0.86 2.35
N ARG A 74 16.00 0.12 1.49
CA ARG A 74 16.41 1.52 1.70
C ARG A 74 15.68 2.20 2.86
N ILE A 75 14.43 1.79 3.16
CA ILE A 75 13.64 2.37 4.25
C ILE A 75 13.78 1.61 5.57
N TYR A 76 14.34 0.39 5.52
CA TYR A 76 14.39 -0.50 6.68
C TYR A 76 15.12 0.11 7.90
N PRO A 77 16.27 0.78 7.76
CA PRO A 77 16.97 1.36 8.92
C PRO A 77 16.11 2.38 9.68
N GLU A 78 15.41 3.24 8.97
CA GLU A 78 14.57 4.27 9.57
C GLU A 78 13.28 3.69 10.18
N LEU A 79 12.70 2.68 9.54
CA LEU A 79 11.56 1.94 10.09
C LEU A 79 11.95 1.21 11.39
N GLN A 80 13.12 0.58 11.40
CA GLN A 80 13.62 -0.12 12.59
C GLN A 80 13.87 0.86 13.74
N GLN A 81 14.52 1.99 13.47
CA GLN A 81 14.79 3.03 14.49
C GLN A 81 13.48 3.58 15.07
N MET A 82 12.51 3.89 14.21
CA MET A 82 11.17 4.34 14.63
C MET A 82 10.52 3.33 15.58
N PHE A 83 10.56 2.06 15.23
CA PHE A 83 9.97 0.98 16.05
C PHE A 83 10.72 0.77 17.38
N ASP A 84 12.03 0.93 17.39
CA ASP A 84 12.84 0.81 18.62
C ASP A 84 12.53 1.97 19.58
N ASP A 85 12.38 3.19 19.08
CA ASP A 85 12.02 4.36 19.88
C ASP A 85 10.58 4.27 20.42
N MET A 86 9.64 3.73 19.64
CA MET A 86 8.30 3.40 20.13
C MET A 86 8.35 2.38 21.27
N ARG A 87 9.10 1.29 21.10
CA ARG A 87 9.24 0.24 22.12
C ARG A 87 9.88 0.77 23.40
N ALA A 88 10.86 1.66 23.29
CA ALA A 88 11.48 2.32 24.44
C ALA A 88 10.47 3.15 25.26
N GLN A 89 9.38 3.59 24.64
CA GLN A 89 8.27 4.31 25.27
C GLN A 89 7.11 3.36 25.69
N GLY A 90 7.29 2.04 25.54
CA GLY A 90 6.28 1.06 25.91
C GLY A 90 5.16 0.88 24.85
N ILE A 91 5.37 1.36 23.64
CA ILE A 91 4.44 1.22 22.52
C ILE A 91 5.00 0.15 21.56
N TYR A 92 4.20 -0.84 21.22
CA TYR A 92 4.66 -2.03 20.48
C TYR A 92 4.01 -2.10 19.08
N PRO A 93 4.61 -1.44 18.07
CA PRO A 93 4.11 -1.49 16.71
C PRO A 93 4.47 -2.79 16.01
N VAL A 94 3.65 -3.15 15.01
CA VAL A 94 3.91 -4.22 14.05
C VAL A 94 3.60 -3.74 12.63
N VAL A 95 4.36 -4.16 11.64
CA VAL A 95 4.00 -3.97 10.23
C VAL A 95 2.93 -4.99 9.88
N ALA A 96 1.69 -4.54 9.75
CA ALA A 96 0.56 -5.39 9.36
C ALA A 96 0.60 -5.72 7.85
N SER A 97 1.11 -4.78 7.04
CA SER A 97 1.31 -4.96 5.60
C SER A 97 2.49 -4.11 5.13
N GLY A 98 3.43 -4.71 4.44
CA GLY A 98 4.54 -4.07 3.76
C GLY A 98 4.39 -4.14 2.24
N TYR A 99 5.44 -4.59 1.55
CA TYR A 99 5.40 -4.82 0.10
C TYR A 99 4.30 -5.81 -0.30
N ARG A 100 3.58 -5.46 -1.37
CA ARG A 100 2.53 -6.30 -1.96
C ARG A 100 2.84 -6.59 -3.43
N THR A 101 2.81 -7.86 -3.80
CA THR A 101 2.81 -8.24 -5.22
C THR A 101 1.53 -7.80 -5.91
N ALA A 102 1.55 -7.68 -7.24
CA ALA A 102 0.35 -7.40 -8.05
C ALA A 102 -0.77 -8.41 -7.77
N LYS A 103 -0.42 -9.70 -7.60
CA LYS A 103 -1.37 -10.76 -7.26
C LYS A 103 -2.04 -10.50 -5.90
N LYS A 104 -1.25 -10.18 -4.85
CA LYS A 104 -1.81 -9.89 -3.52
C LYS A 104 -2.69 -8.65 -3.54
N GLN A 105 -2.30 -7.62 -4.29
CA GLN A 105 -3.10 -6.40 -4.43
C GLN A 105 -4.46 -6.69 -5.10
N GLN A 106 -4.49 -7.57 -6.12
CA GLN A 106 -5.75 -7.99 -6.76
C GLN A 106 -6.64 -8.79 -5.80
N GLU A 107 -6.05 -9.73 -5.04
CA GLU A 107 -6.79 -10.50 -4.03
C GLU A 107 -7.48 -9.58 -3.02
N LEU A 108 -6.78 -8.56 -2.50
CA LEU A 108 -7.35 -7.59 -1.56
C LEU A 108 -8.49 -6.77 -2.18
N MET A 109 -8.37 -6.38 -3.44
CA MET A 109 -9.43 -5.68 -4.17
C MET A 109 -10.66 -6.56 -4.31
N ASP A 110 -10.48 -7.83 -4.69
CA ASP A 110 -11.58 -8.78 -4.85
C ASP A 110 -12.27 -9.07 -3.51
N GLU A 111 -11.50 -9.27 -2.44
CA GLU A 111 -12.01 -9.43 -1.07
C GLU A 111 -12.84 -8.22 -0.64
N LYS A 112 -12.37 -6.99 -0.90
CA LYS A 112 -13.10 -5.76 -0.54
C LYS A 112 -14.40 -5.61 -1.34
N ILE A 113 -14.39 -5.95 -2.62
CA ILE A 113 -15.61 -5.94 -3.45
C ILE A 113 -16.65 -6.94 -2.91
N GLU A 114 -16.24 -8.16 -2.56
CA GLU A 114 -17.15 -9.16 -2.01
C GLU A 114 -17.68 -8.75 -0.62
N GLU A 115 -16.85 -8.16 0.23
CA GLU A 115 -17.28 -7.58 1.51
C GLU A 115 -18.38 -6.53 1.32
N LEU A 116 -18.19 -5.59 0.39
CA LEU A 116 -19.17 -4.54 0.11
C LEU A 116 -20.47 -5.10 -0.48
N LYS A 117 -20.38 -6.11 -1.35
CA LYS A 117 -21.56 -6.83 -1.85
C LYS A 117 -22.36 -7.49 -0.71
N ALA A 118 -21.64 -8.10 0.25
CA ALA A 118 -22.27 -8.68 1.43
C ALA A 118 -22.98 -7.63 2.31
N GLN A 119 -22.53 -6.37 2.26
CA GLN A 119 -23.18 -5.22 2.90
C GLN A 119 -24.38 -4.65 2.11
N GLY A 120 -24.69 -5.20 0.91
CA GLY A 120 -25.84 -4.83 0.11
C GLY A 120 -25.55 -3.89 -1.06
N TYR A 121 -24.29 -3.56 -1.34
CA TYR A 121 -23.93 -2.79 -2.53
C TYR A 121 -24.14 -3.62 -3.80
N SER A 122 -24.62 -2.99 -4.87
CA SER A 122 -24.60 -3.61 -6.20
C SER A 122 -23.16 -3.85 -6.66
N SER A 123 -22.94 -4.74 -7.64
CA SER A 123 -21.61 -5.03 -8.15
C SER A 123 -20.88 -3.80 -8.71
N SER A 124 -21.59 -2.82 -9.24
CA SER A 124 -21.00 -1.57 -9.75
C SER A 124 -20.61 -0.63 -8.62
N GLU A 125 -21.50 -0.45 -7.65
CA GLU A 125 -21.25 0.39 -6.47
C GLU A 125 -20.11 -0.19 -5.62
N ALA A 126 -20.09 -1.51 -5.39
CA ALA A 126 -19.04 -2.19 -4.65
C ALA A 126 -17.66 -1.96 -5.28
N LYS A 127 -17.54 -2.06 -6.62
CA LYS A 127 -16.28 -1.77 -7.33
C LYS A 127 -15.84 -0.31 -7.20
N THR A 128 -16.79 0.62 -7.21
CA THR A 128 -16.48 2.04 -7.08
C THR A 128 -16.05 2.37 -5.65
N GLU A 129 -16.81 1.88 -4.67
CA GLU A 129 -16.50 2.12 -3.25
C GLU A 129 -15.20 1.42 -2.80
N ALA A 130 -14.94 0.20 -3.30
CA ALA A 130 -13.70 -0.53 -2.98
C ALA A 130 -12.44 0.27 -3.31
N ARG A 131 -12.44 1.04 -4.39
CA ARG A 131 -11.28 1.88 -4.80
C ARG A 131 -10.93 3.00 -3.82
N ARG A 132 -11.82 3.35 -2.91
CA ARG A 132 -11.55 4.32 -1.85
C ARG A 132 -10.73 3.72 -0.69
N TRP A 133 -10.65 2.39 -0.62
CA TRP A 133 -9.99 1.64 0.44
C TRP A 133 -8.82 0.80 -0.07
N VAL A 134 -8.89 0.34 -1.31
CA VAL A 134 -7.91 -0.54 -1.91
C VAL A 134 -7.56 -0.01 -3.30
N SER A 135 -6.31 0.35 -3.50
CA SER A 135 -5.81 0.80 -4.81
C SER A 135 -5.87 -0.34 -5.83
N VAL A 136 -6.11 0.02 -7.09
CA VAL A 136 -6.02 -0.92 -8.22
C VAL A 136 -4.57 -1.41 -8.39
N VAL A 137 -4.40 -2.59 -8.94
CA VAL A 137 -3.07 -3.16 -9.27
C VAL A 137 -2.27 -2.17 -10.13
N GLY A 138 -1.03 -1.95 -9.75
CA GLY A 138 -0.14 -0.96 -10.37
C GLY A 138 -0.26 0.45 -9.79
N TYR A 139 -1.26 0.73 -8.96
CA TYR A 139 -1.51 2.05 -8.37
C TYR A 139 -1.41 2.06 -6.83
N SER A 140 -0.89 0.99 -6.25
CA SER A 140 -0.68 0.87 -4.80
C SER A 140 0.76 1.21 -4.42
N GLU A 141 0.94 2.10 -3.46
CA GLU A 141 2.26 2.41 -2.90
C GLU A 141 2.93 1.19 -2.24
N HIS A 142 2.17 0.21 -1.75
CA HIS A 142 2.71 -1.05 -1.26
C HIS A 142 3.49 -1.84 -2.33
N GLN A 143 3.19 -1.63 -3.62
CA GLN A 143 3.94 -2.27 -4.70
C GLN A 143 5.31 -1.61 -4.94
N THR A 144 5.59 -0.49 -4.29
CA THR A 144 6.90 0.15 -4.29
C THR A 144 7.80 -0.33 -3.14
N GLY A 145 7.21 -0.93 -2.11
CA GLY A 145 7.90 -1.24 -0.86
C GLY A 145 8.19 -0.03 0.03
N LEU A 146 7.73 1.18 -0.35
CA LEU A 146 7.95 2.43 0.38
C LEU A 146 6.81 2.75 1.36
N ALA A 147 5.72 1.99 1.33
CA ALA A 147 4.58 2.16 2.23
C ALA A 147 4.42 0.96 3.16
N VAL A 148 3.98 1.25 4.37
CA VAL A 148 3.72 0.27 5.42
C VAL A 148 2.42 0.59 6.14
N ASP A 149 1.60 -0.45 6.37
CA ASP A 149 0.49 -0.39 7.31
C ASP A 149 1.00 -0.80 8.69
N ILE A 150 0.93 0.10 9.66
CA ILE A 150 1.46 -0.09 11.02
C ILE A 150 0.30 -0.19 12.00
N ASN A 151 0.23 -1.31 12.71
CA ASN A 151 -0.74 -1.56 13.76
C ASN A 151 -0.06 -1.84 15.11
N ALA A 152 -0.85 -1.96 16.17
CA ALA A 152 -0.39 -2.48 17.45
C ALA A 152 -0.19 -3.99 17.42
N ASP A 153 0.62 -4.51 18.34
CA ASP A 153 0.83 -5.95 18.54
C ASP A 153 -0.42 -6.67 19.07
N GLY A 154 -1.45 -5.93 19.48
CA GLY A 154 -2.72 -6.46 20.01
C GLY A 154 -2.62 -7.07 21.40
N VAL A 155 -1.46 -7.02 22.05
CA VAL A 155 -1.18 -7.58 23.38
C VAL A 155 -0.74 -6.51 24.37
N LYS A 156 0.28 -5.73 24.02
CA LYS A 156 0.89 -4.73 24.90
C LYS A 156 0.46 -3.31 24.56
N SER A 157 0.01 -3.08 23.34
CA SER A 157 -0.44 -1.77 22.86
C SER A 157 -1.78 -1.88 22.15
N THR A 158 -2.51 -0.76 22.12
CA THR A 158 -3.73 -0.56 21.33
C THR A 158 -3.41 0.15 20.01
N GLY A 159 -4.29 0.01 19.01
CA GLY A 159 -4.17 0.74 17.74
C GLY A 159 -4.07 2.26 17.95
N ASN A 160 -4.92 2.82 18.83
CA ASN A 160 -4.92 4.26 19.10
C ASN A 160 -3.56 4.75 19.63
N GLN A 161 -2.93 4.03 20.56
CA GLN A 161 -1.60 4.43 21.08
C GLN A 161 -0.55 4.47 19.97
N VAL A 162 -0.59 3.49 19.06
CA VAL A 162 0.32 3.45 17.91
C VAL A 162 0.03 4.59 16.94
N TYR A 163 -1.24 4.82 16.60
CA TYR A 163 -1.63 5.85 15.61
C TYR A 163 -1.37 7.27 16.12
N GLU A 164 -1.65 7.55 17.40
CA GLU A 164 -1.36 8.83 18.02
C GLU A 164 0.14 9.12 18.01
N TRP A 165 0.96 8.15 18.43
CA TRP A 165 2.41 8.31 18.42
C TRP A 165 2.96 8.53 17.00
N LEU A 166 2.50 7.73 16.05
CA LEU A 166 2.93 7.84 14.65
C LEU A 166 2.56 9.20 14.04
N ALA A 167 1.35 9.68 14.29
CA ALA A 167 0.89 10.97 13.79
C ALA A 167 1.77 12.15 14.27
N GLU A 168 2.31 12.04 15.47
CA GLU A 168 3.16 13.09 16.06
C GLU A 168 4.64 12.95 15.69
N ASN A 169 5.14 11.72 15.44
CA ASN A 169 6.58 11.46 15.47
C ASN A 169 7.14 10.83 14.18
N ALA A 170 6.32 10.16 13.33
CA ALA A 170 6.82 9.38 12.20
C ALA A 170 7.62 10.20 11.18
N TRP A 171 7.33 11.50 11.05
CA TRP A 171 8.05 12.41 10.16
C TRP A 171 9.54 12.51 10.50
N GLN A 172 9.94 12.38 11.78
CA GLN A 172 11.34 12.41 12.23
C GLN A 172 12.16 11.24 11.67
N TYR A 173 11.48 10.19 11.22
CA TYR A 173 12.05 8.98 10.61
C TYR A 173 11.84 8.93 9.10
N GLY A 174 11.32 10.01 8.51
CA GLY A 174 11.09 10.12 7.08
C GLY A 174 9.76 9.52 6.60
N PHE A 175 8.83 9.22 7.52
CA PHE A 175 7.52 8.68 7.18
C PHE A 175 6.43 9.74 7.36
N ILE A 176 5.49 9.78 6.44
CA ILE A 176 4.31 10.65 6.48
C ILE A 176 3.03 9.83 6.64
N LEU A 177 2.04 10.39 7.35
CA LEU A 177 0.66 9.91 7.26
C LEU A 177 0.14 10.19 5.85
N ARG A 178 0.00 9.13 5.06
CA ARG A 178 -0.22 9.27 3.60
C ARG A 178 -1.60 9.77 3.25
N TYR A 179 -2.62 9.37 4.00
CA TYR A 179 -4.03 9.64 3.74
C TYR A 179 -4.71 10.33 4.92
N PRO A 180 -4.41 11.64 5.16
CA PRO A 180 -5.03 12.40 6.26
C PRO A 180 -6.53 12.60 6.03
N SER A 181 -7.29 12.77 7.11
CA SER A 181 -8.75 12.85 7.06
C SER A 181 -9.29 14.08 6.33
N ASP A 182 -8.53 15.16 6.29
CA ASP A 182 -8.87 16.43 5.64
C ASP A 182 -8.37 16.56 4.19
N LYS A 183 -7.73 15.50 3.64
CA LYS A 183 -7.14 15.49 2.30
C LYS A 183 -7.76 14.45 1.36
N GLN A 184 -8.88 13.83 1.74
CA GLN A 184 -9.51 12.75 0.95
C GLN A 184 -9.90 13.18 -0.47
N ASP A 185 -10.31 14.44 -0.65
CA ASP A 185 -10.67 14.99 -1.95
C ASP A 185 -9.47 15.14 -2.90
N ILE A 186 -8.25 15.22 -2.34
CA ILE A 186 -7.00 15.33 -3.10
C ILE A 186 -6.39 13.96 -3.33
N THR A 187 -6.29 13.15 -2.29
CA THR A 187 -5.65 11.83 -2.35
C THR A 187 -6.51 10.76 -3.00
N GLY A 188 -7.86 10.97 -3.02
CA GLY A 188 -8.83 10.01 -3.51
C GLY A 188 -9.01 8.78 -2.61
N THR A 189 -8.33 8.73 -1.45
CA THR A 189 -8.34 7.61 -0.51
C THR A 189 -8.98 8.04 0.81
N ALA A 190 -9.70 7.13 1.46
CA ALA A 190 -10.26 7.35 2.79
C ALA A 190 -9.15 7.57 3.84
N TYR A 191 -9.51 8.11 5.00
CA TYR A 191 -8.56 8.26 6.10
C TYR A 191 -8.03 6.92 6.59
N GLU A 192 -6.70 6.78 6.60
CA GLU A 192 -6.02 5.55 7.01
C GLU A 192 -4.93 5.84 8.05
N PRO A 193 -5.25 5.87 9.36
CA PRO A 193 -4.29 6.19 10.42
C PRO A 193 -3.13 5.20 10.56
N TRP A 194 -3.21 4.07 9.91
CA TRP A 194 -2.19 3.03 9.87
C TRP A 194 -1.21 3.15 8.69
N HIS A 195 -1.58 3.85 7.60
CA HIS A 195 -0.83 3.85 6.35
C HIS A 195 0.23 4.96 6.33
N TYR A 196 1.49 4.57 6.39
CA TYR A 196 2.64 5.46 6.39
C TYR A 196 3.50 5.24 5.16
N ARG A 197 3.89 6.35 4.51
CA ARG A 197 4.73 6.39 3.33
C ARG A 197 6.07 7.02 3.66
N TYR A 198 7.16 6.33 3.28
CA TYR A 198 8.51 6.89 3.38
C TYR A 198 8.77 7.89 2.24
N VAL A 199 9.25 9.07 2.61
CA VAL A 199 9.61 10.16 1.68
C VAL A 199 10.99 10.76 1.99
N GLY A 200 11.71 10.26 3.03
CA GLY A 200 12.94 10.86 3.53
C GLY A 200 12.68 11.92 4.61
N LYS A 201 13.66 12.14 5.49
CA LYS A 201 13.47 12.97 6.70
C LYS A 201 13.20 14.43 6.38
N ASP A 202 13.96 14.99 5.45
CA ASP A 202 13.86 16.41 5.11
C ASP A 202 12.48 16.74 4.51
N ASP A 203 12.02 15.90 3.56
CA ASP A 203 10.73 16.07 2.91
C ASP A 203 9.56 15.78 3.87
N ALA A 204 9.71 14.75 4.73
CA ALA A 204 8.71 14.42 5.73
C ALA A 204 8.51 15.56 6.75
N GLU A 205 9.60 16.22 7.18
CA GLU A 205 9.52 17.38 8.06
C GLU A 205 8.75 18.54 7.42
N VAL A 206 9.02 18.83 6.15
CA VAL A 206 8.32 19.90 5.42
C VAL A 206 6.84 19.59 5.27
N ILE A 207 6.51 18.37 4.83
CA ILE A 207 5.12 17.89 4.67
C ILE A 207 4.36 17.99 5.99
N TYR A 208 4.95 17.49 7.08
CA TYR A 208 4.37 17.53 8.42
C TYR A 208 4.12 18.96 8.91
N ARG A 209 5.13 19.84 8.81
CA ARG A 209 5.04 21.22 9.29
C ARG A 209 4.06 22.08 8.51
N GLN A 210 3.90 21.81 7.21
CA GLN A 210 2.97 22.52 6.35
C GLN A 210 1.55 21.96 6.39
N GLY A 211 1.35 20.75 6.90
CA GLY A 211 0.05 20.06 6.92
C GLY A 211 -0.47 19.76 5.52
N VAL A 212 0.43 19.42 4.58
CA VAL A 212 0.09 19.09 3.19
C VAL A 212 0.15 17.57 2.96
N CYS A 213 -0.55 17.06 1.96
CA CYS A 213 -0.38 15.68 1.49
C CYS A 213 0.75 15.58 0.44
N LEU A 214 1.11 14.37 0.05
CA LEU A 214 2.20 14.15 -0.90
C LEU A 214 1.92 14.79 -2.26
N GLU A 215 0.69 14.75 -2.75
CA GLU A 215 0.25 15.39 -3.99
C GLU A 215 0.52 16.90 -3.97
N GLU A 216 0.11 17.56 -2.89
CA GLU A 216 0.32 19.01 -2.72
C GLU A 216 1.81 19.34 -2.66
N TYR A 217 2.59 18.54 -1.93
CA TYR A 217 4.03 18.75 -1.79
C TYR A 217 4.75 18.60 -3.14
N ILE A 218 4.53 17.52 -3.87
CA ILE A 218 5.15 17.30 -5.18
C ILE A 218 4.80 18.42 -6.16
N ALA A 219 3.58 18.95 -6.12
CA ALA A 219 3.17 20.07 -6.95
C ALA A 219 3.98 21.36 -6.68
N THR A 220 4.61 21.50 -5.51
CA THR A 220 5.47 22.66 -5.18
C THR A 220 6.91 22.50 -5.69
N LEU A 221 7.32 21.29 -6.08
CA LEU A 221 8.69 21.01 -6.57
C LEU A 221 8.84 21.21 -8.07
N ASN A 222 7.73 21.42 -8.82
CA ASN A 222 7.66 21.61 -10.27
C ASN A 222 7.70 23.06 -10.71
#